data_c7c589b7d78c56e78bb5a873ad308039
#
_entry.id   c7c589b7d78c56e78bb5a873ad308039
#
_cell.length_a   1.000
_cell.length_b   1.000
_cell.length_c   1.000
_cell.angle_alpha   90.00
_cell.angle_beta   90.00
_cell.angle_gamma   90.00
#
_symmetry.space_group_name_H-M   'P 1'
#
loop_
_entity.id
_entity.type
_entity.pdbx_description
1 polymer ?
#
loop_
_entity_poly.entity_id
_entity_poly.type
_entity_poly.pdbx_seq_one_letter_code
_entity_poly.pdbx_strand_id
1 'polypeptide(L)'
;MLRGIAIFMVLISHYAVWIGEIFHSDLLEYGLGRFGVYGVDLFFAVSGYGLVKSVGKKRINGTFLWKRFKTVYLPYLLIVGLITVYDGGISGMTGWVSFLTGAEYWYIRNILVFYLAFYVVYRLSDRSWVRMLLMAVCLTAYSGLLIWQGRALFWYISNVTFLFGMLLAQYERQLLKAAGFLYPLQLLALAVGMYFVIKTELAGYTVIPPLEEKIRSGLLAGLIWTYLMVQGCAFLHEKIRWLEAVGSFSLELYLCHMFVFYRVVNDWLPQQENVVQIVAAVTIAVALAWVIHMLFDLLWKAAATLSGR
;
A
#
# COMPACT_ATOMS: atom_id res chain seq x y z
N MET A 1 0.51 -12.59 4.72
CA MET A 1 1.67 -12.73 3.81
C MET A 1 1.77 -11.56 2.81
N LEU A 2 0.78 -11.29 1.91
CA LEU A 2 0.87 -10.20 0.90
C LEU A 2 1.17 -8.81 1.47
N ARG A 3 0.61 -8.43 2.63
CA ARG A 3 0.94 -7.15 3.28
C ARG A 3 2.41 -7.08 3.74
N GLY A 4 2.98 -8.21 4.17
CA GLY A 4 4.40 -8.29 4.53
C GLY A 4 5.29 -8.09 3.31
N ILE A 5 4.97 -8.71 2.17
CA ILE A 5 5.68 -8.48 0.91
C ILE A 5 5.56 -7.00 0.51
N ALA A 6 4.34 -6.45 0.55
CA ALA A 6 4.06 -5.07 0.17
C ALA A 6 4.88 -4.05 0.96
N ILE A 7 4.97 -4.20 2.29
CA ILE A 7 5.73 -3.25 3.11
C ILE A 7 7.25 -3.35 2.86
N PHE A 8 7.78 -4.57 2.63
CA PHE A 8 9.19 -4.71 2.25
C PHE A 8 9.51 -4.06 0.92
N MET A 9 8.62 -4.15 -0.06
CA MET A 9 8.81 -3.46 -1.34
C MET A 9 8.81 -1.95 -1.19
N VAL A 10 7.96 -1.40 -0.31
CA VAL A 10 7.94 0.03 0.02
C VAL A 10 9.26 0.44 0.70
N LEU A 11 9.74 -0.32 1.69
CA LEU A 11 11.01 -0.04 2.36
C LEU A 11 12.19 -0.05 1.38
N ILE A 12 12.29 -1.09 0.56
CA ILE A 12 13.35 -1.21 -0.47
C ILE A 12 13.33 0.01 -1.40
N SER A 13 12.15 0.45 -1.84
CA SER A 13 12.02 1.58 -2.75
C SER A 13 12.47 2.90 -2.11
N HIS A 14 12.21 3.10 -0.83
CA HIS A 14 12.65 4.31 -0.13
C HIS A 14 14.14 4.31 0.19
N TYR A 15 14.77 3.14 0.27
CA TYR A 15 16.21 3.00 0.50
C TYR A 15 17.00 2.78 -0.80
N ALA A 16 16.33 2.86 -1.95
CA ALA A 16 16.93 2.56 -3.25
C ALA A 16 18.16 3.42 -3.57
N VAL A 17 18.16 4.71 -3.22
CA VAL A 17 19.29 5.63 -3.43
C VAL A 17 20.54 5.10 -2.73
N TRP A 18 20.45 4.81 -1.44
CA TRP A 18 21.59 4.30 -0.64
C TRP A 18 22.02 2.89 -1.06
N ILE A 19 21.08 2.05 -1.50
CA ILE A 19 21.41 0.74 -2.06
C ILE A 19 22.16 0.92 -3.39
N GLY A 20 21.72 1.85 -4.24
CA GLY A 20 22.39 2.22 -5.49
C GLY A 20 23.82 2.71 -5.26
N GLU A 21 24.03 3.56 -4.26
CA GLU A 21 25.37 4.04 -3.84
C GLU A 21 26.26 2.92 -3.37
N ILE A 22 25.77 1.96 -2.54
CA ILE A 22 26.53 0.80 -2.08
C ILE A 22 27.04 -0.04 -3.25
N PHE A 23 26.21 -0.26 -4.24
CA PHE A 23 26.53 -1.10 -5.40
C PHE A 23 27.06 -0.30 -6.60
N HIS A 24 27.23 1.02 -6.47
CA HIS A 24 27.67 1.93 -7.55
C HIS A 24 26.85 1.75 -8.83
N SER A 25 25.52 1.68 -8.68
CA SER A 25 24.61 1.37 -9.81
C SER A 25 23.34 2.21 -9.82
N ASP A 26 23.30 3.23 -10.68
CA ASP A 26 22.11 4.06 -10.91
C ASP A 26 20.93 3.25 -11.47
N LEU A 27 21.23 2.21 -12.25
CA LEU A 27 20.20 1.30 -12.77
C LEU A 27 19.53 0.49 -11.65
N LEU A 28 20.32 0.07 -10.66
CA LEU A 28 19.78 -0.64 -9.48
C LEU A 28 18.92 0.31 -8.64
N GLU A 29 19.39 1.52 -8.39
CA GLU A 29 18.62 2.57 -7.71
C GLU A 29 17.28 2.81 -8.42
N TYR A 30 17.31 3.07 -9.71
CA TYR A 30 16.12 3.29 -10.52
C TYR A 30 15.14 2.09 -10.45
N GLY A 31 15.65 0.87 -10.61
CA GLY A 31 14.85 -0.35 -10.57
C GLY A 31 14.21 -0.60 -9.20
N LEU A 32 14.98 -0.46 -8.12
CA LEU A 32 14.47 -0.64 -6.75
C LEU A 32 13.50 0.46 -6.34
N GLY A 33 13.71 1.70 -6.79
CA GLY A 33 12.80 2.82 -6.56
C GLY A 33 11.38 2.55 -7.07
N ARG A 34 11.22 1.73 -8.13
CA ARG A 34 9.92 1.32 -8.68
C ARG A 34 9.14 0.35 -7.79
N PHE A 35 9.82 -0.40 -6.92
CA PHE A 35 9.17 -1.40 -6.05
C PHE A 35 8.13 -0.80 -5.12
N GLY A 36 8.25 0.46 -4.74
CA GLY A 36 7.28 1.14 -3.89
C GLY A 36 5.88 1.17 -4.50
N VAL A 37 5.78 1.46 -5.79
CA VAL A 37 4.50 1.47 -6.52
C VAL A 37 3.87 0.08 -6.50
N TYR A 38 4.64 -0.97 -6.78
CA TYR A 38 4.17 -2.36 -6.74
C TYR A 38 3.76 -2.82 -5.33
N GLY A 39 4.45 -2.34 -4.29
CA GLY A 39 4.05 -2.55 -2.90
C GLY A 39 2.70 -1.91 -2.59
N VAL A 40 2.46 -0.69 -3.06
CA VAL A 40 1.17 0.00 -2.88
C VAL A 40 0.06 -0.67 -3.68
N ASP A 41 0.33 -1.18 -4.89
CA ASP A 41 -0.62 -1.99 -5.65
C ASP A 41 -1.16 -3.16 -4.83
N LEU A 42 -0.27 -3.90 -4.15
CA LEU A 42 -0.66 -4.98 -3.25
C LEU A 42 -1.47 -4.49 -2.04
N PHE A 43 -1.09 -3.37 -1.43
CA PHE A 43 -1.85 -2.80 -0.31
C PHE A 43 -3.27 -2.40 -0.72
N PHE A 44 -3.44 -1.74 -1.85
CA PHE A 44 -4.76 -1.37 -2.34
C PHE A 44 -5.59 -2.61 -2.71
N ALA A 45 -5.01 -3.57 -3.40
CA ALA A 45 -5.70 -4.80 -3.77
C ALA A 45 -6.15 -5.62 -2.53
N VAL A 46 -5.26 -5.82 -1.55
CA VAL A 46 -5.60 -6.51 -0.29
C VAL A 46 -6.67 -5.75 0.49
N SER A 47 -6.66 -4.41 0.45
CA SER A 47 -7.68 -3.57 1.09
C SER A 47 -9.04 -3.74 0.40
N GLY A 48 -9.10 -3.62 -0.93
CA GLY A 48 -10.33 -3.83 -1.70
C GLY A 48 -10.91 -5.23 -1.50
N TYR A 49 -10.05 -6.28 -1.58
CA TYR A 49 -10.42 -7.67 -1.31
C TYR A 49 -11.00 -7.84 0.10
N GLY A 50 -10.28 -7.35 1.12
CA GLY A 50 -10.68 -7.49 2.52
C GLY A 50 -12.00 -6.78 2.84
N LEU A 51 -12.28 -5.63 2.21
CA LEU A 51 -13.54 -4.92 2.39
C LEU A 51 -14.72 -5.73 1.86
N VAL A 52 -14.63 -6.23 0.63
CA VAL A 52 -15.70 -7.06 0.04
C VAL A 52 -15.96 -8.30 0.90
N LYS A 53 -14.91 -9.01 1.35
CA LYS A 53 -15.04 -10.17 2.22
C LYS A 53 -15.64 -9.83 3.58
N SER A 54 -15.28 -8.69 4.17
CA SER A 54 -15.76 -8.28 5.49
C SER A 54 -17.24 -7.89 5.52
N VAL A 55 -17.74 -7.31 4.43
CA VAL A 55 -19.15 -6.89 4.31
C VAL A 55 -20.03 -8.05 3.86
N GLY A 56 -19.53 -8.92 2.97
CA GLY A 56 -20.28 -10.04 2.39
C GLY A 56 -21.58 -9.55 1.74
N LYS A 57 -22.72 -10.18 2.10
CA LYS A 57 -24.05 -9.81 1.60
C LYS A 57 -24.79 -8.80 2.48
N LYS A 58 -24.20 -8.41 3.62
CA LYS A 58 -24.86 -7.51 4.58
C LYS A 58 -24.86 -6.07 4.07
N ARG A 59 -25.89 -5.31 4.47
CA ARG A 59 -25.87 -3.85 4.27
C ARG A 59 -24.84 -3.20 5.17
N ILE A 60 -24.07 -2.29 4.57
CA ILE A 60 -23.05 -1.51 5.28
C ILE A 60 -23.73 -0.46 6.16
N ASN A 61 -23.21 -0.26 7.37
CA ASN A 61 -23.72 0.73 8.33
C ASN A 61 -22.58 1.63 8.86
N GLY A 62 -22.90 2.58 9.71
CA GLY A 62 -21.91 3.55 10.25
C GLY A 62 -20.76 2.89 11.04
N THR A 63 -20.96 1.66 11.57
CA THR A 63 -19.89 0.93 12.26
C THR A 63 -18.73 0.58 11.33
N PHE A 64 -18.96 0.54 10.02
CA PHE A 64 -17.91 0.35 9.02
C PHE A 64 -16.89 1.49 9.05
N LEU A 65 -17.35 2.74 8.96
CA LEU A 65 -16.47 3.91 8.99
C LEU A 65 -15.73 4.01 10.32
N TRP A 66 -16.42 3.71 11.43
CA TRP A 66 -15.79 3.66 12.75
C TRP A 66 -14.68 2.62 12.84
N LYS A 67 -14.88 1.43 12.25
CA LYS A 67 -13.82 0.41 12.18
C LYS A 67 -12.62 0.92 11.37
N ARG A 68 -12.84 1.56 10.21
CA ARG A 68 -11.75 2.12 9.39
C ARG A 68 -11.05 3.27 10.08
N PHE A 69 -11.79 4.14 10.76
CA PHE A 69 -11.23 5.18 11.61
C PHE A 69 -10.27 4.57 12.64
N LYS A 70 -10.72 3.60 13.41
CA LYS A 70 -9.90 2.96 14.44
C LYS A 70 -8.65 2.26 13.90
N THR A 71 -8.77 1.59 12.74
CA THR A 71 -7.70 0.72 12.24
C THR A 71 -6.72 1.39 11.30
N VAL A 72 -7.05 2.57 10.78
CA VAL A 72 -6.17 3.30 9.83
C VAL A 72 -5.97 4.74 10.23
N TYR A 73 -7.06 5.51 10.42
CA TYR A 73 -6.95 6.94 10.62
C TYR A 73 -6.43 7.32 12.00
N LEU A 74 -6.87 6.64 13.05
CA LEU A 74 -6.39 6.91 14.41
C LEU A 74 -4.91 6.54 14.61
N PRO A 75 -4.41 5.37 14.15
CA PRO A 75 -2.96 5.12 14.13
C PRO A 75 -2.18 6.18 13.36
N TYR A 76 -2.69 6.61 12.20
CA TYR A 76 -2.09 7.71 11.44
C TYR A 76 -2.01 8.99 12.29
N LEU A 77 -3.12 9.45 12.86
CA LEU A 77 -3.15 10.68 13.67
C LEU A 77 -2.18 10.62 14.85
N LEU A 78 -2.10 9.49 15.54
CA LEU A 78 -1.24 9.35 16.71
C LEU A 78 0.23 9.25 16.34
N ILE A 79 0.60 8.38 15.39
CA ILE A 79 2.01 8.18 14.99
C ILE A 79 2.54 9.44 14.31
N VAL A 80 1.85 9.90 13.26
CA VAL A 80 2.32 11.09 12.51
C VAL A 80 2.18 12.34 13.35
N GLY A 81 1.17 12.44 14.21
CA GLY A 81 1.04 13.54 15.18
C GLY A 81 2.23 13.63 16.13
N LEU A 82 2.68 12.51 16.70
CA LEU A 82 3.87 12.45 17.55
C LEU A 82 5.14 12.83 16.78
N ILE A 83 5.31 12.31 15.56
CA ILE A 83 6.43 12.66 14.67
C ILE A 83 6.41 14.17 14.40
N THR A 84 5.26 14.73 14.05
CA THR A 84 5.12 16.16 13.75
C THR A 84 5.42 17.04 14.96
N VAL A 85 4.96 16.64 16.14
CA VAL A 85 5.29 17.37 17.40
C VAL A 85 6.79 17.32 17.67
N TYR A 86 7.42 16.17 17.44
CA TYR A 86 8.86 16.01 17.60
C TYR A 86 9.66 16.89 16.61
N ASP A 87 9.16 17.06 15.38
CA ASP A 87 9.78 17.87 14.33
C ASP A 87 9.46 19.39 14.45
N GLY A 88 8.88 19.84 15.56
CA GLY A 88 8.61 21.27 15.84
C GLY A 88 7.15 21.70 15.67
N GLY A 89 6.23 20.78 15.42
CA GLY A 89 4.79 21.03 15.39
C GLY A 89 4.23 21.45 14.04
N ILE A 90 2.93 21.69 14.00
CA ILE A 90 2.18 22.08 12.80
C ILE A 90 2.04 23.60 12.77
N SER A 91 2.50 24.23 11.70
CA SER A 91 2.37 25.67 11.50
C SER A 91 1.23 26.03 10.53
N GLY A 92 0.39 26.97 10.96
CA GLY A 92 -0.66 27.55 10.13
C GLY A 92 -1.84 26.62 9.78
N MET A 93 -2.89 27.18 9.20
CA MET A 93 -4.10 26.44 8.82
C MET A 93 -3.82 25.43 7.71
N THR A 94 -2.96 25.74 6.76
CA THR A 94 -2.58 24.84 5.65
C THR A 94 -1.88 23.59 6.15
N GLY A 95 -1.00 23.70 7.16
CA GLY A 95 -0.36 22.56 7.80
C GLY A 95 -1.36 21.66 8.50
N TRP A 96 -2.31 22.22 9.24
CA TRP A 96 -3.38 21.44 9.88
C TRP A 96 -4.27 20.73 8.86
N VAL A 97 -4.64 21.39 7.76
CA VAL A 97 -5.42 20.75 6.68
C VAL A 97 -4.62 19.61 6.04
N SER A 98 -3.32 19.81 5.78
CA SER A 98 -2.43 18.78 5.23
C SER A 98 -2.38 17.55 6.16
N PHE A 99 -2.13 17.78 7.44
CA PHE A 99 -2.08 16.73 8.45
C PHE A 99 -3.42 15.98 8.56
N LEU A 100 -4.54 16.68 8.76
CA LEU A 100 -5.84 16.02 8.94
C LEU A 100 -6.32 15.29 7.69
N THR A 101 -5.95 15.75 6.50
CA THR A 101 -6.33 15.09 5.23
C THR A 101 -5.36 14.01 4.78
N GLY A 102 -4.24 13.80 5.48
CA GLY A 102 -3.18 12.87 5.10
C GLY A 102 -2.44 13.28 3.82
N ALA A 103 -2.40 14.59 3.50
CA ALA A 103 -1.88 15.06 2.22
C ALA A 103 -0.37 14.77 2.03
N GLU A 104 0.41 14.71 3.10
CA GLU A 104 1.84 14.34 3.07
C GLU A 104 2.05 12.82 2.96
N TYR A 105 1.10 12.06 3.48
CA TYR A 105 1.08 10.60 3.39
C TYR A 105 0.07 10.17 2.33
N TRP A 106 0.42 10.35 1.06
CA TRP A 106 -0.45 10.16 -0.09
C TRP A 106 -1.22 8.82 -0.10
N TYR A 107 -0.59 7.73 0.34
CA TYR A 107 -1.24 6.43 0.48
C TYR A 107 -2.41 6.49 1.49
N ILE A 108 -2.22 7.14 2.64
CA ILE A 108 -3.26 7.31 3.67
C ILE A 108 -4.43 8.11 3.11
N ARG A 109 -4.16 9.21 2.42
CA ARG A 109 -5.20 10.01 1.77
C ARG A 109 -6.02 9.19 0.77
N ASN A 110 -5.34 8.47 -0.10
CA ASN A 110 -5.99 7.64 -1.11
C ASN A 110 -6.86 6.56 -0.48
N ILE A 111 -6.33 5.81 0.50
CA ILE A 111 -7.08 4.71 1.12
C ILE A 111 -8.30 5.22 1.91
N LEU A 112 -8.25 6.40 2.53
CA LEU A 112 -9.38 7.03 3.20
C LEU A 112 -10.47 7.41 2.19
N VAL A 113 -10.09 8.00 1.05
CA VAL A 113 -11.02 8.31 -0.05
C VAL A 113 -11.67 7.03 -0.58
N PHE A 114 -10.90 5.95 -0.76
CA PHE A 114 -11.44 4.66 -1.22
C PHE A 114 -12.41 4.04 -0.21
N TYR A 115 -12.14 4.14 1.08
CA TYR A 115 -13.06 3.66 2.12
C TYR A 115 -14.36 4.45 2.14
N LEU A 116 -14.30 5.77 1.94
CA LEU A 116 -15.48 6.61 1.83
C LEU A 116 -16.28 6.27 0.57
N ALA A 117 -15.61 6.16 -0.59
CA ALA A 117 -16.24 5.77 -1.85
C ALA A 117 -16.90 4.39 -1.73
N PHE A 118 -16.18 3.40 -1.15
CA PHE A 118 -16.71 2.07 -0.89
C PHE A 118 -17.98 2.12 0.00
N TYR A 119 -17.93 2.92 1.08
CA TYR A 119 -19.09 3.08 1.98
C TYR A 119 -20.31 3.63 1.23
N VAL A 120 -20.12 4.70 0.45
CA VAL A 120 -21.20 5.33 -0.32
C VAL A 120 -21.76 4.35 -1.36
N VAL A 121 -20.90 3.72 -2.15
CA VAL A 121 -21.30 2.78 -3.21
C VAL A 121 -22.09 1.59 -2.64
N TYR A 122 -21.66 1.04 -1.50
CA TYR A 122 -22.33 -0.10 -0.87
C TYR A 122 -23.63 0.28 -0.16
N ARG A 123 -23.84 1.57 0.10
CA ARG A 123 -25.13 2.11 0.58
C ARG A 123 -26.12 2.32 -0.56
N LEU A 124 -25.63 2.69 -1.75
CA LEU A 124 -26.46 3.04 -2.91
C LEU A 124 -27.03 1.81 -3.63
N SER A 125 -26.34 0.68 -3.64
CA SER A 125 -26.76 -0.50 -4.39
C SER A 125 -26.45 -1.80 -3.69
N ASP A 126 -27.34 -2.78 -3.83
CA ASP A 126 -27.11 -4.17 -3.39
C ASP A 126 -26.63 -5.08 -4.53
N ARG A 127 -26.67 -4.60 -5.79
CA ARG A 127 -26.25 -5.35 -6.98
C ARG A 127 -24.73 -5.27 -7.15
N SER A 128 -24.05 -6.42 -7.14
CA SER A 128 -22.57 -6.49 -7.22
C SER A 128 -22.01 -5.77 -8.44
N TRP A 129 -22.57 -5.96 -9.63
CA TRP A 129 -22.07 -5.32 -10.84
C TRP A 129 -22.20 -3.79 -10.80
N VAL A 130 -23.32 -3.27 -10.20
CA VAL A 130 -23.51 -1.83 -10.00
C VAL A 130 -22.47 -1.27 -9.05
N ARG A 131 -22.18 -1.99 -7.94
CA ARG A 131 -21.11 -1.62 -7.01
C ARG A 131 -19.76 -1.51 -7.70
N MET A 132 -19.40 -2.50 -8.54
CA MET A 132 -18.15 -2.48 -9.29
C MET A 132 -18.09 -1.30 -10.27
N LEU A 133 -19.18 -1.04 -11.01
CA LEU A 133 -19.26 0.08 -11.94
C LEU A 133 -19.15 1.43 -11.21
N LEU A 134 -19.93 1.64 -10.15
CA LEU A 134 -19.88 2.88 -9.37
C LEU A 134 -18.50 3.10 -8.75
N MET A 135 -17.87 2.02 -8.25
CA MET A 135 -16.51 2.12 -7.70
C MET A 135 -15.48 2.45 -8.77
N ALA A 136 -15.61 1.86 -9.98
CA ALA A 136 -14.76 2.22 -11.11
C ALA A 136 -14.91 3.71 -11.46
N VAL A 137 -16.14 4.22 -11.53
CA VAL A 137 -16.41 5.65 -11.79
C VAL A 137 -15.78 6.53 -10.69
N CYS A 138 -15.96 6.19 -9.41
CA CYS A 138 -15.36 6.95 -8.30
C CYS A 138 -13.83 6.99 -8.37
N LEU A 139 -13.19 5.86 -8.63
CA LEU A 139 -11.72 5.77 -8.70
C LEU A 139 -11.17 6.51 -9.93
N THR A 140 -11.83 6.39 -11.07
CA THR A 140 -11.45 7.11 -12.30
C THR A 140 -11.62 8.62 -12.14
N ALA A 141 -12.74 9.07 -11.57
CA ALA A 141 -12.98 10.47 -11.29
C ALA A 141 -11.94 11.04 -10.31
N TYR A 142 -11.62 10.30 -9.26
CA TYR A 142 -10.60 10.69 -8.30
C TYR A 142 -9.20 10.74 -8.94
N SER A 143 -8.83 9.75 -9.75
CA SER A 143 -7.55 9.76 -10.49
C SER A 143 -7.49 10.93 -11.47
N GLY A 144 -8.58 11.22 -12.19
CA GLY A 144 -8.69 12.39 -13.06
C GLY A 144 -8.52 13.71 -12.31
N LEU A 145 -9.08 13.83 -11.10
CA LEU A 145 -8.90 15.00 -10.23
C LEU A 145 -7.43 15.15 -9.81
N LEU A 146 -6.74 14.06 -9.47
CA LEU A 146 -5.32 14.10 -9.10
C LEU A 146 -4.43 14.51 -10.29
N ILE A 147 -4.75 14.02 -11.49
CA ILE A 147 -4.06 14.42 -12.73
C ILE A 147 -4.30 15.92 -13.00
N TRP A 148 -5.53 16.38 -12.90
CA TRP A 148 -5.90 17.79 -13.07
C TRP A 148 -5.16 18.70 -12.07
N GLN A 149 -4.97 18.24 -10.82
CA GLN A 149 -4.19 18.94 -9.80
C GLN A 149 -2.67 18.90 -10.04
N GLY A 150 -2.18 18.27 -11.10
CA GLY A 150 -0.75 18.11 -11.38
C GLY A 150 -0.01 17.21 -10.38
N ARG A 151 -0.72 16.26 -9.72
CA ARG A 151 -0.07 15.34 -8.79
C ARG A 151 0.85 14.38 -9.52
N ALA A 152 1.94 13.97 -8.86
CA ALA A 152 2.89 13.00 -9.41
C ALA A 152 2.20 11.65 -9.71
N LEU A 153 2.74 10.91 -10.68
CA LEU A 153 2.18 9.67 -11.22
C LEU A 153 1.82 8.64 -10.12
N PHE A 154 2.67 8.50 -9.11
CA PHE A 154 2.45 7.54 -8.02
C PHE A 154 1.19 7.80 -7.17
N TRP A 155 0.58 9.00 -7.25
CA TRP A 155 -0.67 9.28 -6.56
C TRP A 155 -1.88 8.55 -7.14
N TYR A 156 -1.85 8.18 -8.41
CA TYR A 156 -3.04 7.67 -9.10
C TYR A 156 -2.82 6.37 -9.88
N ILE A 157 -1.58 5.99 -10.17
CA ILE A 157 -1.28 4.83 -10.99
C ILE A 157 -1.78 3.51 -10.35
N SER A 158 -1.70 3.40 -9.04
CA SER A 158 -2.10 2.20 -8.27
C SER A 158 -3.59 2.15 -7.89
N ASN A 159 -4.37 3.20 -8.17
CA ASN A 159 -5.76 3.30 -7.69
C ASN A 159 -6.65 2.17 -8.24
N VAL A 160 -6.40 1.73 -9.47
CA VAL A 160 -7.15 0.65 -10.14
C VAL A 160 -7.02 -0.70 -9.42
N THR A 161 -5.90 -0.94 -8.72
CA THR A 161 -5.65 -2.22 -8.05
C THR A 161 -6.57 -2.42 -6.85
N PHE A 162 -7.10 -1.35 -6.25
CA PHE A 162 -8.16 -1.47 -5.25
C PHE A 162 -9.43 -2.10 -5.84
N LEU A 163 -9.89 -1.62 -7.00
CA LEU A 163 -11.03 -2.22 -7.72
C LEU A 163 -10.72 -3.66 -8.12
N PHE A 164 -9.50 -3.92 -8.59
CA PHE A 164 -9.05 -5.27 -8.93
C PHE A 164 -9.12 -6.20 -7.72
N GLY A 165 -8.71 -5.77 -6.54
CA GLY A 165 -8.87 -6.51 -5.29
C GLY A 165 -10.33 -6.82 -4.95
N MET A 166 -11.24 -5.86 -5.19
CA MET A 166 -12.69 -6.08 -5.04
C MET A 166 -13.21 -7.16 -6.02
N LEU A 167 -12.77 -7.10 -7.28
CA LEU A 167 -13.11 -8.11 -8.30
C LEU A 167 -12.58 -9.50 -7.94
N LEU A 168 -11.34 -9.59 -7.46
CA LEU A 168 -10.77 -10.85 -6.96
C LEU A 168 -11.61 -11.45 -5.83
N ALA A 169 -12.06 -10.62 -4.88
CA ALA A 169 -12.93 -11.09 -3.79
C ALA A 169 -14.31 -11.58 -4.27
N GLN A 170 -14.86 -10.93 -5.28
CA GLN A 170 -16.16 -11.24 -5.86
C GLN A 170 -16.14 -12.56 -6.65
N TYR A 171 -15.06 -12.79 -7.43
CA TYR A 171 -14.92 -13.90 -8.37
C TYR A 171 -13.88 -14.95 -7.94
N GLU A 172 -13.45 -14.94 -6.67
CA GLU A 172 -12.41 -15.82 -6.14
C GLU A 172 -12.62 -17.30 -6.49
N ARG A 173 -13.84 -17.82 -6.32
CA ARG A 173 -14.14 -19.24 -6.60
C ARG A 173 -13.99 -19.59 -8.07
N GLN A 174 -14.39 -18.67 -8.97
CA GLN A 174 -14.26 -18.86 -10.42
C GLN A 174 -12.80 -18.81 -10.84
N LEU A 175 -12.04 -17.84 -10.30
CA LEU A 175 -10.62 -17.68 -10.57
C LEU A 175 -9.79 -18.86 -10.08
N LEU A 176 -10.06 -19.36 -8.87
CA LEU A 176 -9.39 -20.55 -8.33
C LEU A 176 -9.72 -21.82 -9.12
N LYS A 177 -10.97 -21.97 -9.61
CA LYS A 177 -11.34 -23.10 -10.48
C LYS A 177 -10.71 -23.02 -11.86
N ALA A 178 -10.63 -21.82 -12.45
CA ALA A 178 -10.02 -21.60 -13.75
C ALA A 178 -8.48 -21.83 -13.73
N ALA A 179 -7.86 -21.71 -12.55
CA ALA A 179 -6.43 -21.95 -12.39
C ALA A 179 -6.02 -23.43 -12.59
N GLY A 180 -6.85 -24.41 -12.32
CA GLY A 180 -6.70 -25.86 -12.55
C GLY A 180 -5.35 -26.37 -13.10
N PHE A 181 -5.41 -27.28 -14.10
CA PHE A 181 -4.25 -27.92 -14.74
C PHE A 181 -3.29 -26.91 -15.43
N LEU A 182 -3.81 -25.77 -15.93
CA LEU A 182 -3.02 -24.74 -16.62
C LEU A 182 -2.35 -23.74 -15.66
N TYR A 183 -2.45 -23.93 -14.35
CA TYR A 183 -1.97 -22.98 -13.36
C TYR A 183 -0.47 -22.64 -13.49
N PRO A 184 0.47 -23.62 -13.65
CA PRO A 184 1.87 -23.30 -13.85
C PRO A 184 2.12 -22.51 -15.15
N LEU A 185 1.40 -22.84 -16.23
CA LEU A 185 1.50 -22.12 -17.49
C LEU A 185 0.99 -20.67 -17.37
N GLN A 186 -0.08 -20.46 -16.63
CA GLN A 186 -0.61 -19.13 -16.33
C GLN A 186 0.40 -18.29 -15.52
N LEU A 187 1.03 -18.87 -14.50
CA LEU A 187 2.08 -18.20 -13.74
C LEU A 187 3.29 -17.86 -14.63
N LEU A 188 3.70 -18.77 -15.48
CA LEU A 188 4.78 -18.53 -16.44
C LEU A 188 4.42 -17.39 -17.41
N ALA A 189 3.22 -17.39 -17.98
CA ALA A 189 2.75 -16.34 -18.87
C ALA A 189 2.70 -14.96 -18.18
N LEU A 190 2.25 -14.92 -16.92
CA LEU A 190 2.25 -13.71 -16.12
C LEU A 190 3.66 -13.23 -15.79
N ALA A 191 4.58 -14.14 -15.46
CA ALA A 191 5.98 -13.81 -15.19
C ALA A 191 6.68 -13.27 -16.45
N VAL A 192 6.42 -13.88 -17.62
CA VAL A 192 6.92 -13.38 -18.91
C VAL A 192 6.31 -12.02 -19.24
N GLY A 193 5.00 -11.83 -19.04
CA GLY A 193 4.35 -10.53 -19.20
C GLY A 193 4.97 -9.47 -18.30
N MET A 194 5.22 -9.80 -17.03
CA MET A 194 5.87 -8.90 -16.08
C MET A 194 7.32 -8.57 -16.48
N TYR A 195 8.06 -9.55 -16.98
CA TYR A 195 9.41 -9.31 -17.52
C TYR A 195 9.40 -8.27 -18.65
N PHE A 196 8.46 -8.37 -19.61
CA PHE A 196 8.35 -7.39 -20.69
C PHE A 196 7.96 -6.02 -20.17
N VAL A 197 7.08 -5.94 -19.19
CA VAL A 197 6.69 -4.66 -18.56
C VAL A 197 7.88 -4.03 -17.85
N ILE A 198 8.60 -4.79 -17.02
CA ILE A 198 9.81 -4.31 -16.33
C ILE A 198 10.86 -3.87 -17.35
N LYS A 199 11.08 -4.63 -18.42
CA LYS A 199 12.00 -4.26 -19.48
C LYS A 199 11.62 -2.92 -20.14
N THR A 200 10.34 -2.70 -20.40
CA THR A 200 9.83 -1.45 -20.96
C THR A 200 10.01 -0.28 -19.98
N GLU A 201 9.74 -0.51 -18.70
CA GLU A 201 9.94 0.50 -17.65
C GLU A 201 11.43 0.84 -17.45
N LEU A 202 12.32 -0.16 -17.50
CA LEU A 202 13.76 0.06 -17.41
C LEU A 202 14.33 0.75 -18.67
N ALA A 203 13.75 0.51 -19.84
CA ALA A 203 14.09 1.29 -21.04
C ALA A 203 13.76 2.80 -20.87
N GLY A 204 12.76 3.14 -20.06
CA GLY A 204 12.44 4.51 -19.65
C GLY A 204 13.52 5.19 -18.79
N TYR A 205 14.53 4.44 -18.32
CA TYR A 205 15.70 5.00 -17.67
C TYR A 205 16.54 5.86 -18.65
N THR A 206 16.62 5.45 -19.90
CA THR A 206 17.38 6.16 -20.93
C THR A 206 16.53 7.13 -21.76
N VAL A 207 15.24 6.86 -21.90
CA VAL A 207 14.28 7.68 -22.65
C VAL A 207 13.03 7.90 -21.84
N ILE A 208 12.71 9.15 -21.50
CA ILE A 208 11.49 9.48 -20.73
C ILE A 208 10.27 9.33 -21.66
N PRO A 209 9.41 8.30 -21.47
CA PRO A 209 8.24 8.13 -22.29
C PRO A 209 7.16 9.20 -21.97
N PRO A 210 6.23 9.49 -22.91
CA PRO A 210 5.10 10.37 -22.67
C PRO A 210 4.25 9.93 -21.47
N LEU A 211 3.59 10.89 -20.81
CA LEU A 211 2.77 10.61 -19.61
C LEU A 211 1.70 9.54 -19.86
N GLU A 212 1.05 9.56 -21.02
CA GLU A 212 0.03 8.58 -21.41
C GLU A 212 0.60 7.15 -21.44
N GLU A 213 1.79 6.98 -22.00
CA GLU A 213 2.45 5.68 -22.03
C GLU A 213 2.88 5.20 -20.64
N LYS A 214 3.38 6.12 -19.79
CA LYS A 214 3.67 5.82 -18.37
C LYS A 214 2.42 5.37 -17.61
N ILE A 215 1.28 6.02 -17.84
CA ILE A 215 0.02 5.63 -17.20
C ILE A 215 -0.40 4.25 -17.69
N ARG A 216 -0.42 4.02 -18.99
CA ARG A 216 -0.85 2.73 -19.58
C ARG A 216 0.03 1.57 -19.14
N SER A 217 1.35 1.71 -19.23
CA SER A 217 2.29 0.67 -18.82
C SER A 217 2.23 0.39 -17.32
N GLY A 218 2.17 1.43 -16.50
CA GLY A 218 2.10 1.29 -15.06
C GLY A 218 0.80 0.66 -14.56
N LEU A 219 -0.36 1.00 -15.14
CA LEU A 219 -1.63 0.33 -14.82
C LEU A 219 -1.57 -1.16 -15.14
N LEU A 220 -1.07 -1.53 -16.32
CA LEU A 220 -0.92 -2.94 -16.71
C LEU A 220 0.07 -3.67 -15.81
N ALA A 221 1.21 -3.04 -15.52
CA ALA A 221 2.22 -3.57 -14.61
C ALA A 221 1.64 -3.87 -13.22
N GLY A 222 0.94 -2.91 -12.63
CA GLY A 222 0.33 -3.05 -11.32
C GLY A 222 -0.70 -4.19 -11.26
N LEU A 223 -1.54 -4.32 -12.30
CA LEU A 223 -2.53 -5.40 -12.38
C LEU A 223 -1.87 -6.78 -12.55
N ILE A 224 -0.91 -6.91 -13.46
CA ILE A 224 -0.18 -8.17 -13.71
C ILE A 224 0.58 -8.56 -12.44
N TRP A 225 1.32 -7.62 -11.85
CA TRP A 225 2.06 -7.84 -10.61
C TRP A 225 1.16 -8.31 -9.46
N THR A 226 0.06 -7.59 -9.23
CA THR A 226 -0.89 -7.92 -8.18
C THR A 226 -1.46 -9.34 -8.37
N TYR A 227 -1.86 -9.67 -9.60
CA TYR A 227 -2.40 -10.99 -9.89
C TYR A 227 -1.35 -12.09 -9.72
N LEU A 228 -0.12 -11.86 -10.21
CA LEU A 228 1.00 -12.78 -10.05
C LEU A 228 1.31 -13.05 -8.56
N MET A 229 1.34 -12.02 -7.74
CA MET A 229 1.59 -12.15 -6.29
C MET A 229 0.46 -12.89 -5.56
N VAL A 230 -0.79 -12.60 -5.89
CA VAL A 230 -1.95 -13.30 -5.32
C VAL A 230 -1.91 -14.78 -5.68
N GLN A 231 -1.66 -15.11 -6.94
CA GLN A 231 -1.59 -16.50 -7.41
C GLN A 231 -0.35 -17.23 -6.87
N GLY A 232 0.80 -16.58 -6.85
CA GLY A 232 2.03 -17.14 -6.27
C GLY A 232 1.87 -17.47 -4.78
N CYS A 233 1.26 -16.56 -4.01
CA CYS A 233 0.95 -16.82 -2.60
C CYS A 233 -0.08 -17.94 -2.39
N ALA A 234 -1.05 -18.08 -3.30
CA ALA A 234 -2.01 -19.19 -3.26
C ALA A 234 -1.35 -20.53 -3.59
N PHE A 235 -0.38 -20.53 -4.51
CA PHE A 235 0.38 -21.73 -4.91
C PHE A 235 1.30 -22.24 -3.79
N LEU A 236 1.95 -21.35 -3.05
CA LEU A 236 2.91 -21.72 -2.02
C LEU A 236 2.29 -22.50 -0.84
N HIS A 237 0.98 -22.65 -0.75
CA HIS A 237 0.19 -23.38 0.29
C HIS A 237 0.68 -23.16 1.73
N GLU A 238 1.96 -22.94 1.95
CA GLU A 238 2.55 -22.70 3.26
C GLU A 238 2.60 -21.20 3.57
N LYS A 239 2.16 -20.86 4.77
CA LYS A 239 2.21 -19.50 5.26
C LYS A 239 3.60 -19.20 5.80
N ILE A 240 4.27 -18.23 5.23
CA ILE A 240 5.54 -17.72 5.75
C ILE A 240 5.23 -16.86 6.98
N ARG A 241 5.33 -17.46 8.18
CA ARG A 241 4.89 -16.87 9.45
C ARG A 241 5.46 -15.49 9.73
N TRP A 242 6.75 -15.28 9.44
CA TRP A 242 7.35 -13.96 9.66
C TRP A 242 6.78 -12.86 8.74
N LEU A 243 6.45 -13.19 7.47
CA LEU A 243 5.77 -12.25 6.57
C LEU A 243 4.33 -11.94 7.03
N GLU A 244 3.66 -12.90 7.63
CA GLU A 244 2.33 -12.64 8.22
C GLU A 244 2.46 -11.74 9.45
N ALA A 245 3.45 -11.98 10.31
CA ALA A 245 3.72 -11.15 11.48
C ALA A 245 4.02 -9.70 11.07
N VAL A 246 4.95 -9.46 10.15
CA VAL A 246 5.25 -8.11 9.64
C VAL A 246 4.03 -7.50 8.95
N GLY A 247 3.27 -8.30 8.21
CA GLY A 247 2.03 -7.85 7.57
C GLY A 247 0.95 -7.38 8.55
N SER A 248 0.96 -7.83 9.82
CA SER A 248 0.00 -7.39 10.84
C SER A 248 0.23 -5.96 11.30
N PHE A 249 1.48 -5.50 11.38
CA PHE A 249 1.86 -4.13 11.77
C PHE A 249 2.43 -3.31 10.60
N SER A 250 2.09 -3.70 9.37
CA SER A 250 2.59 -3.03 8.16
C SER A 250 2.17 -1.57 8.02
N LEU A 251 1.04 -1.17 8.63
CA LEU A 251 0.60 0.21 8.65
C LEU A 251 1.50 1.07 9.55
N GLU A 252 1.74 0.60 10.76
CA GLU A 252 2.60 1.28 11.74
C GLU A 252 4.02 1.41 11.17
N LEU A 253 4.52 0.35 10.54
CA LEU A 253 5.81 0.36 9.86
C LEU A 253 5.84 1.35 8.69
N TYR A 254 4.77 1.40 7.87
CA TYR A 254 4.64 2.41 6.81
C TYR A 254 4.66 3.84 7.36
N LEU A 255 4.06 4.09 8.51
CA LEU A 255 3.97 5.43 9.08
C LEU A 255 5.27 5.92 9.72
N CYS A 256 6.10 5.02 10.28
CA CYS A 256 7.28 5.42 11.03
C CYS A 256 8.61 5.21 10.29
N HIS A 257 8.68 4.36 9.23
CA HIS A 257 9.96 3.97 8.62
C HIS A 257 10.79 5.14 8.09
N MET A 258 10.15 6.10 7.42
CA MET A 258 10.88 7.27 6.88
C MET A 258 11.42 8.17 7.97
N PHE A 259 10.63 8.41 9.03
CA PHE A 259 11.09 9.15 10.19
C PHE A 259 12.33 8.50 10.80
N VAL A 260 12.25 7.19 11.08
CA VAL A 260 13.39 6.44 11.65
C VAL A 260 14.60 6.51 10.72
N PHE A 261 14.37 6.32 9.41
CA PHE A 261 15.45 6.36 8.43
C PHE A 261 16.17 7.71 8.42
N TYR A 262 15.44 8.82 8.34
CA TYR A 262 16.04 10.16 8.39
C TYR A 262 16.79 10.42 9.69
N ARG A 263 16.28 9.93 10.85
CA ARG A 263 16.98 10.08 12.13
C ARG A 263 18.25 9.24 12.19
N VAL A 264 18.22 8.01 11.67
CA VAL A 264 19.45 7.18 11.62
C VAL A 264 20.52 7.82 10.75
N VAL A 265 20.16 8.28 9.57
CA VAL A 265 21.11 8.84 8.59
C VAL A 265 21.66 10.19 9.05
N ASN A 266 20.83 11.09 9.56
CA ASN A 266 21.24 12.46 9.82
C ASN A 266 21.68 12.72 11.28
N ASP A 267 21.07 12.02 12.25
CA ASP A 267 21.23 12.37 13.67
C ASP A 267 21.97 11.29 14.47
N TRP A 268 21.60 10.00 14.27
CA TRP A 268 22.07 8.94 15.16
C TRP A 268 23.35 8.28 14.67
N LEU A 269 23.49 8.06 13.37
CA LEU A 269 24.62 7.36 12.76
C LEU A 269 25.16 8.09 11.51
N PRO A 270 25.34 9.42 11.53
CA PRO A 270 25.61 10.20 10.31
C PRO A 270 26.97 9.90 9.66
N GLN A 271 27.90 9.30 10.39
CA GLN A 271 29.25 8.99 9.92
C GLN A 271 29.46 7.50 9.61
N GLN A 272 28.38 6.69 9.70
CA GLN A 272 28.47 5.26 9.40
C GLN A 272 28.26 4.99 7.92
N GLU A 273 28.76 3.83 7.47
CA GLU A 273 28.56 3.37 6.10
C GLU A 273 27.06 3.16 5.80
N ASN A 274 26.65 3.36 4.56
CA ASN A 274 25.26 3.21 4.11
C ASN A 274 24.65 1.85 4.49
N VAL A 275 25.42 0.76 4.45
CA VAL A 275 24.96 -0.57 4.87
C VAL A 275 24.55 -0.57 6.35
N VAL A 276 25.38 0.00 7.22
CA VAL A 276 25.11 0.08 8.67
C VAL A 276 23.87 0.94 8.92
N GLN A 277 23.76 2.08 8.23
CA GLN A 277 22.60 2.97 8.34
C GLN A 277 21.29 2.28 7.90
N ILE A 278 21.28 1.56 6.77
CA ILE A 278 20.10 0.84 6.29
C ILE A 278 19.70 -0.27 7.27
N VAL A 279 20.66 -1.10 7.70
CA VAL A 279 20.39 -2.21 8.63
C VAL A 279 19.84 -1.67 9.96
N ALA A 280 20.44 -0.62 10.50
CA ALA A 280 19.97 0.04 11.72
C ALA A 280 18.56 0.63 11.53
N ALA A 281 18.32 1.37 10.45
CA ALA A 281 17.03 1.98 10.16
C ALA A 281 15.91 0.95 10.02
N VAL A 282 16.15 -0.14 9.26
CA VAL A 282 15.15 -1.22 9.10
C VAL A 282 14.88 -1.90 10.45
N THR A 283 15.94 -2.23 11.20
CA THR A 283 15.80 -2.92 12.49
C THR A 283 15.02 -2.07 13.50
N ILE A 284 15.39 -0.79 13.63
CA ILE A 284 14.70 0.15 14.56
C ILE A 284 13.27 0.40 14.11
N ALA A 285 13.02 0.61 12.81
CA ALA A 285 11.67 0.84 12.30
C ALA A 285 10.75 -0.36 12.53
N VAL A 286 11.23 -1.58 12.28
CA VAL A 286 10.47 -2.82 12.54
C VAL A 286 10.19 -3.00 14.03
N ALA A 287 11.18 -2.80 14.89
CA ALA A 287 11.01 -2.90 16.34
C ALA A 287 10.02 -1.84 16.87
N LEU A 288 10.17 -0.59 16.43
CA LEU A 288 9.28 0.51 16.82
C LEU A 288 7.83 0.25 16.36
N ALA A 289 7.64 -0.14 15.10
CA ALA A 289 6.33 -0.45 14.55
C ALA A 289 5.65 -1.61 15.30
N TRP A 290 6.42 -2.65 15.64
CA TRP A 290 5.92 -3.78 16.43
C TRP A 290 5.50 -3.34 17.84
N VAL A 291 6.30 -2.54 18.54
CA VAL A 291 5.96 -1.99 19.86
C VAL A 291 4.69 -1.14 19.80
N ILE A 292 4.59 -0.25 18.82
CA ILE A 292 3.39 0.58 18.61
C ILE A 292 2.16 -0.27 18.37
N HIS A 293 2.27 -1.31 17.55
CA HIS A 293 1.18 -2.25 17.28
C HIS A 293 0.71 -2.96 18.56
N MET A 294 1.64 -3.45 19.38
CA MET A 294 1.33 -4.06 20.68
C MET A 294 0.62 -3.09 21.62
N LEU A 295 1.03 -1.83 21.65
CA LEU A 295 0.38 -0.80 22.46
C LEU A 295 -1.06 -0.54 21.98
N PHE A 296 -1.31 -0.46 20.67
CA PHE A 296 -2.66 -0.34 20.14
C PHE A 296 -3.52 -1.55 20.50
N ASP A 297 -3.00 -2.76 20.36
CA ASP A 297 -3.73 -3.99 20.74
C ASP A 297 -4.10 -4.00 22.22
N LEU A 298 -3.20 -3.56 23.11
CA LEU A 298 -3.47 -3.43 24.54
C LEU A 298 -4.54 -2.39 24.82
N LEU A 299 -4.46 -1.21 24.19
CA LEU A 299 -5.46 -0.15 24.34
C LEU A 299 -6.84 -0.61 23.87
N TRP A 300 -6.94 -1.33 22.76
CA TRP A 300 -8.23 -1.84 22.27
C TRP A 300 -8.82 -2.93 23.15
N LYS A 301 -7.99 -3.81 23.71
CA LYS A 301 -8.43 -4.81 24.68
C LYS A 301 -8.93 -4.16 25.98
N ALA A 302 -8.21 -3.17 26.51
CA ALA A 302 -8.62 -2.41 27.69
C ALA A 302 -9.95 -1.66 27.45
N ALA A 303 -10.10 -1.01 26.29
CA ALA A 303 -11.33 -0.31 25.93
C ALA A 303 -12.52 -1.26 25.76
N ALA A 304 -12.30 -2.47 25.25
CA ALA A 304 -13.35 -3.49 25.14
C ALA A 304 -13.82 -4.00 26.51
N THR A 305 -12.88 -4.25 27.43
CA THR A 305 -13.23 -4.66 28.81
C THR A 305 -14.00 -3.57 29.57
N LEU A 306 -13.62 -2.30 29.43
CA LEU A 306 -14.31 -1.17 30.06
C LEU A 306 -15.70 -0.92 29.46
N SER A 307 -15.94 -1.27 28.20
CA SER A 307 -17.23 -1.11 27.53
C SER A 307 -18.22 -2.28 27.74
N GLY A 308 -17.83 -3.29 28.52
CA GLY A 308 -18.69 -4.47 28.81
C GLY A 308 -19.01 -5.33 27.59
N ARG A 309 -18.16 -5.32 26.56
CA ARG A 309 -18.31 -6.09 25.32
C ARG A 309 -17.20 -7.11 25.14
#